data_d45f67a9fc11f408cb67be6e24d1d3f5
#
_entry.id   d45f67a9fc11f408cb67be6e24d1d3f5
#
_cell.length_a   1.000
_cell.length_b   1.000
_cell.length_c   1.000
_cell.angle_alpha   90.00
_cell.angle_beta   90.00
_cell.angle_gamma   90.00
#
_symmetry.space_group_name_H-M   'P 1'
#
loop_
_entity.id
_entity.type
_entity.pdbx_description
1 polymer ?
#
loop_
_entity_poly.entity_id
_entity_poly.type
_entity_poly.pdbx_seq_one_letter_code
_entity_poly.pdbx_strand_id
1 'polypeptide(L)' 'MPSKQQEEMERQQEQQRKLRQQERLKLEQEQVEKQKLRRQEQLQLEQEQVEKHKLQRQEREKLEQEQKQKKQ' A
#
# COMPACT_ATOMS: atom_id res chain seq x y z
N MET A 1 33.48 -21.74 -35.78
CA MET A 1 32.00 -21.79 -35.76
C MET A 1 31.53 -22.49 -34.50
N PRO A 2 30.58 -21.96 -33.81
CA PRO A 2 30.04 -22.62 -32.65
C PRO A 2 29.26 -23.85 -33.05
N SER A 3 29.38 -24.92 -32.26
CA SER A 3 28.65 -26.14 -32.50
C SER A 3 27.15 -25.95 -32.20
N LYS A 4 26.34 -26.80 -32.80
CA LYS A 4 24.88 -26.79 -32.54
C LYS A 4 24.55 -26.94 -31.05
N GLN A 5 25.38 -27.69 -30.33
CA GLN A 5 25.20 -27.87 -28.88
C GLN A 5 25.46 -26.59 -28.09
N GLN A 6 26.43 -25.80 -28.51
CA GLN A 6 26.73 -24.51 -27.89
C GLN A 6 25.60 -23.48 -28.14
N GLU A 7 25.07 -23.48 -29.34
CA GLU A 7 23.95 -22.61 -29.70
C GLU A 7 22.68 -22.96 -28.91
N GLU A 8 22.39 -24.24 -28.70
CA GLU A 8 21.27 -24.68 -27.87
C GLU A 8 21.46 -24.31 -26.42
N MET A 9 22.66 -24.46 -25.88
CA MET A 9 22.98 -24.05 -24.52
C MET A 9 22.80 -22.55 -24.32
N GLU A 10 23.25 -21.76 -25.25
CA GLU A 10 23.11 -20.31 -25.21
C GLU A 10 21.65 -19.89 -25.26
N ARG A 11 20.86 -20.54 -26.09
CA ARG A 11 19.40 -20.30 -26.15
C ARG A 11 18.69 -20.64 -24.85
N GLN A 12 19.04 -21.75 -24.25
CA GLN A 12 18.47 -22.16 -22.97
C GLN A 12 18.87 -21.22 -21.85
N GLN A 13 20.10 -20.76 -21.81
CA GLN A 13 20.57 -19.78 -20.84
C GLN A 13 19.88 -18.44 -21.01
N GLU A 14 19.68 -18.00 -22.24
CA GLU A 14 18.95 -16.78 -22.53
C GLU A 14 17.49 -16.85 -22.11
N GLN A 15 16.84 -17.97 -22.38
CA GLN A 15 15.47 -18.21 -21.95
C GLN A 15 15.33 -18.18 -20.42
N GLN A 16 16.24 -18.85 -19.73
CA GLN A 16 16.25 -18.85 -18.26
C GLN A 16 16.52 -17.46 -17.69
N ARG A 17 17.39 -16.72 -18.33
CA ARG A 17 17.69 -15.33 -17.94
C ARG A 17 16.47 -14.43 -18.08
N LYS A 18 15.75 -14.55 -19.17
CA LYS A 18 14.51 -13.79 -19.42
C LYS A 18 13.42 -14.16 -18.41
N LEU A 19 13.28 -15.43 -18.11
CA LEU A 19 12.34 -15.92 -17.13
C LEU A 19 12.62 -15.37 -15.73
N ARG A 20 13.88 -15.38 -15.32
CA ARG A 20 14.31 -14.81 -14.04
C ARG A 20 14.05 -13.31 -13.96
N GLN A 21 14.28 -12.61 -15.05
CA GLN A 21 13.98 -11.17 -15.09
C GLN A 21 12.50 -10.88 -14.99
N GLN A 22 11.66 -11.66 -15.65
CA GLN A 22 10.22 -11.54 -15.58
C GLN A 22 9.68 -11.84 -14.18
N GLU A 23 10.20 -12.88 -13.54
CA GLU A 23 9.84 -13.21 -12.15
C GLU A 23 10.24 -12.13 -11.17
N ARG A 24 11.42 -11.54 -11.35
CA ARG A 24 11.90 -10.42 -10.53
C ARG A 24 11.01 -9.21 -10.66
N LEU A 25 10.66 -8.85 -11.89
CA LEU A 25 9.79 -7.73 -12.18
C LEU A 25 8.40 -7.93 -11.55
N LYS A 26 7.89 -9.13 -11.66
CA LYS A 26 6.61 -9.49 -11.08
C LYS A 26 6.61 -9.37 -9.56
N LEU A 27 7.67 -9.84 -8.93
CA LEU A 27 7.85 -9.74 -7.48
C LEU A 27 7.97 -8.28 -7.02
N GLU A 28 8.70 -7.47 -7.76
CA GLU A 28 8.84 -6.04 -7.47
C GLU A 28 7.51 -5.31 -7.59
N GLN A 29 6.73 -5.63 -8.60
CA GLN A 29 5.40 -5.05 -8.79
C GLN A 29 4.44 -5.45 -7.67
N GLU A 30 4.47 -6.70 -7.26
CA GLU A 30 3.67 -7.19 -6.14
C GLU A 30 4.03 -6.48 -4.82
N GLN A 31 5.32 -6.26 -4.58
CA GLN A 31 5.79 -5.54 -3.41
C GLN A 31 5.36 -4.06 -3.42
N VAL A 32 5.46 -3.43 -4.57
CA VAL A 32 5.03 -2.04 -4.73
C VAL A 32 3.51 -1.90 -4.51
N GLU A 33 2.74 -2.82 -5.04
CA GLU A 33 1.29 -2.85 -4.84
C GLU A 33 0.91 -3.06 -3.37
N LYS A 34 1.59 -3.96 -2.68
CA LYS A 34 1.38 -4.18 -1.25
C LYS A 34 1.70 -2.94 -0.42
N GLN A 35 2.76 -2.25 -0.75
CA GLN A 35 3.12 -0.99 -0.07
C GLN A 35 2.10 0.11 -0.31
N LYS A 36 1.59 0.21 -1.52
CA LYS A 36 0.54 1.17 -1.86
C LYS A 36 -0.74 0.90 -1.07
N LEU A 37 -1.11 -0.36 -0.98
CA LEU A 37 -2.30 -0.78 -0.25
C LEU A 37 -2.18 -0.46 1.24
N ARG A 38 -1.05 -0.75 1.85
CA ARG A 38 -0.77 -0.42 3.25
C ARG A 38 -0.84 1.08 3.52
N ARG A 39 -0.32 1.87 2.60
CA ARG A 39 -0.37 3.33 2.69
C ARG A 39 -1.80 3.85 2.63
N GLN A 40 -2.59 3.30 1.75
CA GLN A 40 -4.00 3.67 1.62
C GLN A 40 -4.79 3.30 2.87
N GLU A 41 -4.57 2.12 3.40
CA GLU A 41 -5.20 1.67 4.65
C GLU A 41 -4.81 2.55 5.83
N GLN A 42 -3.55 2.93 5.95
CA GLN A 42 -3.07 3.83 6.99
C GLN A 42 -3.71 5.21 6.89
N LEU A 43 -3.77 5.75 5.68
CA LEU A 43 -4.41 7.04 5.43
C LEU A 43 -5.89 7.02 5.78
N GLN A 44 -6.57 5.96 5.43
CA GLN A 44 -7.96 5.78 5.75
C GLN A 44 -8.21 5.70 7.27
N LEU A 45 -7.36 4.97 7.96
CA LEU A 45 -7.40 4.86 9.43
C LEU A 45 -7.16 6.21 10.11
N GLU A 46 -6.19 6.96 9.61
CA GLU A 46 -5.90 8.31 10.13
C GLU A 46 -7.07 9.27 9.91
N GLN A 47 -7.69 9.21 8.75
CA GLN A 47 -8.87 10.03 8.47
C GLN A 47 -10.05 9.67 9.36
N GLU A 48 -10.27 8.39 9.58
CA GLU A 48 -11.32 7.92 10.51
C GLU A 48 -11.07 8.39 11.93
N GLN A 49 -9.82 8.35 12.39
CA GLN A 49 -9.46 8.83 13.73
C GLN A 49 -9.64 10.34 13.86
N VAL A 50 -9.26 11.09 12.84
CA VAL A 50 -9.46 12.55 12.83
C VAL A 50 -10.94 12.90 12.87
N GLU A 51 -11.76 12.22 12.11
CA GLU A 51 -13.21 12.42 12.11
C GLU A 51 -13.82 12.09 13.46
N LYS A 52 -13.38 11.00 14.07
CA LYS A 52 -13.83 10.59 15.39
C LYS A 52 -13.50 11.63 16.46
N HIS A 53 -12.31 12.18 16.41
CA HIS A 53 -11.88 13.25 17.30
C HIS A 53 -12.70 14.52 17.10
N LYS A 54 -12.98 14.84 15.87
CA LYS A 54 -13.78 16.00 15.51
C LYS A 54 -15.20 15.89 16.07
N LEU A 55 -15.79 14.73 15.91
CA LEU A 55 -17.13 14.46 16.44
C LEU A 55 -17.17 14.52 17.96
N GLN A 56 -16.20 13.94 18.63
CA GLN A 56 -16.08 14.00 20.08
C GLN A 56 -15.93 15.43 20.60
N ARG A 57 -15.18 16.25 19.88
CA ARG A 57 -14.99 17.65 20.21
C ARG A 57 -16.29 18.45 20.08
N GLN A 58 -17.03 18.19 19.01
CA GLN A 58 -18.31 18.84 18.78
C GLN A 58 -19.33 18.44 19.83
N GLU A 59 -19.37 17.20 20.23
CA GLU A 59 -20.25 16.72 21.31
C GLU A 59 -19.92 17.36 22.67
N ARG A 60 -18.63 17.49 22.98
CA ARG A 60 -18.17 18.18 24.19
C ARG A 60 -18.56 19.65 24.19
N GLU A 61 -18.37 20.33 23.11
CA GLU A 61 -18.74 21.74 22.97
C GLU A 61 -20.26 21.95 23.13
N LYS A 62 -21.02 21.04 22.57
CA LYS A 62 -22.47 21.05 22.68
C LYS A 62 -22.93 20.82 24.13
N LEU A 63 -22.32 19.87 24.81
CA LEU A 63 -22.60 19.58 26.22
C LEU A 63 -22.21 20.75 27.11
N GLU A 64 -21.09 21.39 26.87
CA GLU A 64 -20.65 22.56 27.64
C GLU A 64 -21.58 23.75 27.45
N GLN A 65 -22.06 23.97 26.24
CA GLN A 65 -23.04 25.01 25.97
C GLN A 65 -24.40 24.74 26.65
N GLU A 66 -24.85 23.52 26.62
CA GLU A 66 -26.08 23.11 27.32
C GLU A 66 -25.98 23.29 28.83
N GLN A 67 -24.84 22.96 29.42
CA GLN A 67 -24.59 23.17 30.86
C GLN A 67 -24.54 24.67 31.23
N LYS A 68 -23.96 25.48 30.36
CA LYS A 68 -23.93 26.94 30.56
C LYS A 68 -25.32 27.57 30.49
N GLN A 69 -26.16 27.07 29.59
CA GLN A 69 -27.55 27.56 29.48
C GLN A 69 -28.40 27.15 30.68
N LYS A 70 -28.18 25.96 31.24
CA LYS A 70 -28.90 25.48 32.41
C LYS A 70 -28.52 26.21 33.72
N LYS A 71 -27.32 26.81 33.77
CA LYS A 71 -26.86 27.57 34.94
C LYS A 71 -27.34 29.00 34.99
N GLN A 72 -27.83 29.49 33.87
CA GLN A 72 -28.45 30.81 33.79
C GLN A 72 -29.94 30.75 34.15
#